data_da3e37b11951173540ffcaca9685db95
#
_entry.id   da3e37b11951173540ffcaca9685db95
#
_cell.length_a   1.000
_cell.length_b   1.000
_cell.length_c   1.000
_cell.angle_alpha   90.00
_cell.angle_beta   90.00
_cell.angle_gamma   90.00
#
_symmetry.space_group_name_H-M   'P 1'
#
loop_
_entity.id
_entity.type
_entity.pdbx_description
1 polymer ?
#
loop_
_entity_poly.entity_id
_entity_poly.type
_entity_poly.pdbx_seq_one_letter_code
_entity_poly.pdbx_strand_id
1 'polypeptide(L)'
;MSLDILSRSAYNEDHEAFRQTVRRFLEAEVAPHQAEWADNGIVPKALWPKAGALGMLCPTVPEEYGGLGLDFGYNAIVDEESAYYGRVTTGFSLQSDIVCNYLTSYGSEEQKAKWLPRMVAGEVITAIAMTEPGTGSDLQAMRTTAKKDGNHYVINGSKTYITNGQNADLILVCVKTDTEVQPAWKGVSIVLVEADRDGFKRGRNLDKIGQDEADTSELFFEDVRVPITNCLGEEGKGFIYLMSELPQERLSIAVSAQASAQRAFDDTVEFTRERKAFGKPILDFQNTRFVLADLKAKLQVGWAHLDWALARHLKRELTPEEGAAAKLWHTDLQWEVMDKCLQLHGGAGYMNEYPIARAWRSARVTRIFGGTNEIMKELIGRKL
;
A
#
# COMPACT_ATOMS: atom_id res chain seq x y z
N MET A 1 1.69 19.33 16.56
CA MET A 1 1.17 20.25 15.52
C MET A 1 0.45 19.36 14.53
N SER A 2 -0.89 19.45 14.45
CA SER A 2 -1.69 18.55 13.62
C SER A 2 -1.38 18.76 12.13
N LEU A 3 -1.87 17.86 11.27
CA LEU A 3 -1.87 18.02 9.81
C LEU A 3 -2.54 19.32 9.32
N ASP A 4 -3.12 20.12 10.23
CA ASP A 4 -3.73 21.46 10.01
C ASP A 4 -2.77 22.53 9.48
N ILE A 5 -1.56 22.17 9.08
CA ILE A 5 -0.56 23.14 8.60
C ILE A 5 -0.99 23.80 7.28
N LEU A 6 -1.88 23.17 6.54
CA LEU A 6 -2.49 23.72 5.34
C LEU A 6 -3.95 23.24 5.31
N SER A 7 -4.88 24.13 5.10
CA SER A 7 -6.21 23.71 4.66
C SER A 7 -6.02 22.93 3.36
N ARG A 8 -6.16 21.60 3.43
CA ARG A 8 -5.96 20.71 2.29
C ARG A 8 -7.04 21.00 1.26
N SER A 9 -6.61 21.44 0.08
CA SER A 9 -7.55 21.84 -0.99
C SER A 9 -8.21 20.64 -1.68
N ALA A 10 -7.68 19.44 -1.45
CA ALA A 10 -8.22 18.21 -2.01
C ALA A 10 -9.45 17.68 -1.26
N TYR A 11 -9.75 18.16 -0.06
CA TYR A 11 -10.79 17.62 0.82
C TYR A 11 -11.90 18.64 1.12
N ASN A 12 -13.13 18.13 1.26
CA ASN A 12 -14.32 18.89 1.69
C ASN A 12 -14.72 18.53 3.14
N GLU A 13 -15.85 19.07 3.62
CA GLU A 13 -16.34 18.84 4.98
C GLU A 13 -16.66 17.35 5.26
N ASP A 14 -17.23 16.62 4.29
CA ASP A 14 -17.54 15.19 4.45
C ASP A 14 -16.27 14.36 4.57
N HIS A 15 -15.25 14.67 3.78
CA HIS A 15 -13.91 14.08 3.89
C HIS A 15 -13.31 14.30 5.30
N GLU A 16 -13.42 15.51 5.85
CA GLU A 16 -12.89 15.80 7.18
C GLU A 16 -13.72 15.13 8.30
N ALA A 17 -15.02 14.97 8.14
CA ALA A 17 -15.84 14.20 9.07
C ALA A 17 -15.46 12.70 9.06
N PHE A 18 -15.22 12.15 7.88
CA PHE A 18 -14.72 10.78 7.73
C PHE A 18 -13.33 10.61 8.35
N ARG A 19 -12.42 11.57 8.14
CA ARG A 19 -11.09 11.60 8.76
C ARG A 19 -11.16 11.44 10.29
N GLN A 20 -12.08 12.15 10.95
CA GLN A 20 -12.25 12.02 12.39
C GLN A 20 -12.74 10.62 12.81
N THR A 21 -13.54 9.96 11.98
CA THR A 21 -13.98 8.58 12.20
C THR A 21 -12.81 7.61 12.08
N VAL A 22 -12.02 7.73 11.02
CA VAL A 22 -10.80 6.92 10.81
C VAL A 22 -9.82 7.10 11.97
N ARG A 23 -9.55 8.34 12.37
CA ARG A 23 -8.65 8.66 13.48
C ARG A 23 -9.07 8.00 14.78
N ARG A 24 -10.34 8.14 15.17
CA ARG A 24 -10.87 7.49 16.39
C ARG A 24 -10.72 5.98 16.35
N PHE A 25 -10.97 5.36 15.19
CA PHE A 25 -10.77 3.93 15.01
C PHE A 25 -9.31 3.54 15.22
N LEU A 26 -8.38 4.25 14.61
CA LEU A 26 -6.94 3.96 14.72
C LEU A 26 -6.43 4.13 16.15
N GLU A 27 -6.90 5.16 16.87
CA GLU A 27 -6.53 5.39 18.26
C GLU A 27 -7.08 4.31 19.20
N ALA A 28 -8.28 3.80 18.94
CA ALA A 28 -8.94 2.81 19.80
C ALA A 28 -8.53 1.37 19.48
N GLU A 29 -8.44 1.02 18.19
CA GLU A 29 -8.35 -0.38 17.73
C GLU A 29 -6.96 -0.75 17.18
N VAL A 30 -6.11 0.22 16.85
CA VAL A 30 -4.80 -0.03 16.21
C VAL A 30 -3.64 0.38 17.13
N ALA A 31 -3.62 1.61 17.57
CA ALA A 31 -2.49 2.15 18.34
C ALA A 31 -2.14 1.34 19.61
N PRO A 32 -3.10 0.81 20.41
CA PRO A 32 -2.78 0.02 21.59
C PRO A 32 -2.14 -1.33 21.30
N HIS A 33 -2.30 -1.87 20.09
CA HIS A 33 -1.89 -3.23 19.70
C HIS A 33 -0.61 -3.29 18.85
N GLN A 34 0.02 -2.16 18.56
CA GLN A 34 1.19 -2.10 17.66
C GLN A 34 2.33 -3.06 18.07
N ALA A 35 2.67 -3.09 19.35
CA ALA A 35 3.75 -3.95 19.84
C ALA A 35 3.40 -5.43 19.75
N GLU A 36 2.19 -5.80 20.15
CA GLU A 36 1.67 -7.17 20.04
C GLU A 36 1.69 -7.67 18.61
N TRP A 37 1.20 -6.85 17.67
CA TRP A 37 1.17 -7.26 16.25
C TRP A 37 2.56 -7.33 15.63
N ALA A 38 3.48 -6.46 16.04
CA ALA A 38 4.87 -6.52 15.60
C ALA A 38 5.56 -7.80 16.11
N ASP A 39 5.30 -8.21 17.35
CA ASP A 39 5.84 -9.45 17.92
C ASP A 39 5.24 -10.70 17.24
N ASN A 40 3.96 -10.64 16.86
CA ASN A 40 3.26 -11.74 16.17
C ASN A 40 3.53 -11.75 14.65
N GLY A 41 4.03 -10.67 14.08
CA GLY A 41 4.29 -10.53 12.65
C GLY A 41 3.04 -10.46 11.78
N ILE A 42 1.86 -10.17 12.35
CA ILE A 42 0.58 -10.16 11.62
C ILE A 42 -0.47 -9.31 12.32
N VAL A 43 -1.24 -8.57 11.54
CA VAL A 43 -2.46 -7.89 11.98
C VAL A 43 -3.62 -8.90 12.00
N PRO A 44 -4.36 -9.04 13.12
CA PRO A 44 -5.41 -10.05 13.22
C PRO A 44 -6.59 -9.76 12.29
N LYS A 45 -7.13 -10.83 11.67
CA LYS A 45 -8.31 -10.75 10.78
C LYS A 45 -9.51 -10.05 11.42
N ALA A 46 -9.67 -10.14 12.75
CA ALA A 46 -10.77 -9.53 13.49
C ALA A 46 -10.82 -7.99 13.40
N LEU A 47 -9.72 -7.34 12.96
CA LEU A 47 -9.70 -5.90 12.73
C LEU A 47 -10.49 -5.49 11.48
N TRP A 48 -10.51 -6.34 10.46
CA TRP A 48 -11.08 -6.03 9.15
C TRP A 48 -12.59 -5.77 9.17
N PRO A 49 -13.45 -6.62 9.78
CA PRO A 49 -14.86 -6.30 9.89
C PRO A 49 -15.18 -5.02 10.67
N LYS A 50 -14.34 -4.67 11.65
CA LYS A 50 -14.49 -3.42 12.40
C LYS A 50 -14.23 -2.21 11.51
N ALA A 51 -13.20 -2.27 10.67
CA ALA A 51 -12.90 -1.23 9.69
C ALA A 51 -13.97 -1.14 8.60
N GLY A 52 -14.44 -2.29 8.11
CA GLY A 52 -15.53 -2.37 7.12
C GLY A 52 -16.82 -1.72 7.62
N ALA A 53 -17.22 -1.98 8.87
CA ALA A 53 -18.40 -1.39 9.49
C ALA A 53 -18.36 0.17 9.56
N LEU A 54 -17.20 0.77 9.44
CA LEU A 54 -17.00 2.22 9.40
C LEU A 54 -16.80 2.78 7.98
N GLY A 55 -16.93 1.95 6.95
CA GLY A 55 -16.72 2.36 5.56
C GLY A 55 -15.26 2.61 5.19
N MET A 56 -14.31 2.12 5.99
CA MET A 56 -12.87 2.30 5.75
C MET A 56 -12.30 1.36 4.69
N LEU A 57 -13.02 0.28 4.36
CA LEU A 57 -12.60 -0.70 3.36
C LEU A 57 -13.35 -0.48 2.05
N CYS A 58 -12.60 -0.38 0.96
CA CYS A 58 -13.12 -0.27 -0.40
C CYS A 58 -14.22 0.82 -0.57
N PRO A 59 -14.03 2.05 -0.07
CA PRO A 59 -15.07 3.09 -0.07
C PRO A 59 -15.54 3.48 -1.48
N THR A 60 -14.72 3.23 -2.50
CA THR A 60 -15.03 3.54 -3.92
C THR A 60 -15.91 2.49 -4.60
N VAL A 61 -16.17 1.35 -3.98
CA VAL A 61 -17.06 0.32 -4.54
C VAL A 61 -18.45 0.89 -4.72
N PRO A 62 -19.10 0.70 -5.90
CA PRO A 62 -20.48 1.12 -6.14
C PRO A 62 -21.47 0.55 -5.12
N GLU A 63 -22.55 1.31 -4.83
CA GLU A 63 -23.58 0.92 -3.87
C GLU A 63 -24.25 -0.41 -4.24
N GLU A 64 -24.42 -0.69 -5.53
CA GLU A 64 -24.99 -1.96 -6.04
C GLU A 64 -24.21 -3.21 -5.60
N TYR A 65 -22.91 -3.05 -5.26
CA TYR A 65 -22.07 -4.12 -4.71
C TYR A 65 -21.78 -3.93 -3.22
N GLY A 66 -22.59 -3.15 -2.51
CA GLY A 66 -22.50 -2.96 -1.07
C GLY A 66 -21.46 -1.94 -0.61
N GLY A 67 -20.85 -1.21 -1.54
CA GLY A 67 -19.92 -0.11 -1.23
C GLY A 67 -20.64 1.21 -0.97
N LEU A 68 -19.87 2.29 -0.88
CA LEU A 68 -20.39 3.64 -0.62
C LEU A 68 -20.37 4.53 -1.87
N GLY A 69 -19.77 4.08 -2.98
CA GLY A 69 -19.65 4.84 -4.22
C GLY A 69 -18.89 6.16 -4.07
N LEU A 70 -18.02 6.26 -3.08
CA LEU A 70 -17.25 7.46 -2.77
C LEU A 70 -16.05 7.65 -3.70
N ASP A 71 -15.43 8.80 -3.67
CA ASP A 71 -14.23 9.06 -4.45
C ASP A 71 -12.93 8.59 -3.75
N PHE A 72 -11.81 8.59 -4.47
CA PHE A 72 -10.51 8.15 -3.93
C PHE A 72 -9.98 9.03 -2.79
N GLY A 73 -10.53 10.22 -2.57
CA GLY A 73 -10.18 11.06 -1.40
C GLY A 73 -10.41 10.33 -0.09
N TYR A 74 -11.42 9.48 -0.01
CA TYR A 74 -11.70 8.67 1.18
C TYR A 74 -10.64 7.58 1.41
N ASN A 75 -10.15 6.92 0.35
CA ASN A 75 -9.02 6.00 0.43
C ASN A 75 -7.76 6.72 0.91
N ALA A 76 -7.46 7.89 0.31
CA ALA A 76 -6.31 8.70 0.68
C ALA A 76 -6.34 9.13 2.15
N ILE A 77 -7.52 9.41 2.71
CA ILE A 77 -7.68 9.71 4.14
C ILE A 77 -7.36 8.49 5.00
N VAL A 78 -7.81 7.30 4.64
CA VAL A 78 -7.45 6.07 5.37
C VAL A 78 -5.93 5.88 5.35
N ASP A 79 -5.27 6.09 4.22
CA ASP A 79 -3.82 6.00 4.08
C ASP A 79 -3.09 7.05 4.93
N GLU A 80 -3.51 8.32 4.85
CA GLU A 80 -2.93 9.41 5.63
C GLU A 80 -3.01 9.15 7.13
N GLU A 81 -4.22 8.84 7.62
CA GLU A 81 -4.44 8.64 9.05
C GLU A 81 -3.74 7.36 9.54
N SER A 82 -3.76 6.28 8.76
CA SER A 82 -3.05 5.03 9.09
C SER A 82 -1.55 5.26 9.23
N ALA A 83 -0.95 6.00 8.31
CA ALA A 83 0.47 6.30 8.35
C ALA A 83 0.86 7.30 9.45
N TYR A 84 -0.01 8.27 9.76
CA TYR A 84 0.26 9.31 10.73
C TYR A 84 -0.08 8.89 12.17
N TYR A 85 -1.30 8.38 12.42
CA TYR A 85 -1.78 8.01 13.75
C TYR A 85 -1.65 6.51 14.03
N GLY A 86 -1.97 5.67 13.06
CA GLY A 86 -1.87 4.22 13.19
C GLY A 86 -0.44 3.74 13.34
N ARG A 87 0.51 4.33 12.60
CA ARG A 87 1.94 3.95 12.58
C ARG A 87 2.15 2.45 12.31
N VAL A 88 1.18 1.81 11.68
CA VAL A 88 1.10 0.38 11.42
C VAL A 88 0.66 0.16 10.00
N THR A 89 1.24 -0.81 9.32
CA THR A 89 0.80 -1.26 8.01
C THR A 89 -0.29 -2.32 8.19
N THR A 90 -1.56 -1.89 8.14
CA THR A 90 -2.72 -2.76 8.36
C THR A 90 -3.03 -3.70 7.19
N GLY A 91 -2.55 -3.40 6.00
CA GLY A 91 -2.90 -4.11 4.77
C GLY A 91 -4.20 -3.63 4.11
N PHE A 92 -4.90 -2.64 4.69
CA PHE A 92 -6.17 -2.13 4.15
C PHE A 92 -6.02 -1.50 2.77
N SER A 93 -4.96 -0.71 2.55
CA SER A 93 -4.72 -0.06 1.26
C SER A 93 -4.46 -1.06 0.12
N LEU A 94 -3.79 -2.20 0.40
CA LEU A 94 -3.64 -3.24 -0.62
C LEU A 94 -5.01 -3.74 -1.11
N GLN A 95 -5.96 -3.96 -0.21
CA GLN A 95 -7.31 -4.38 -0.59
C GLN A 95 -8.09 -3.25 -1.25
N SER A 96 -8.13 -2.06 -0.61
CA SER A 96 -9.04 -0.97 -0.97
C SER A 96 -8.56 -0.19 -2.19
N ASP A 97 -7.24 0.06 -2.29
CA ASP A 97 -6.69 0.96 -3.32
C ASP A 97 -6.15 0.19 -4.53
N ILE A 98 -5.85 -1.11 -4.34
CA ILE A 98 -5.26 -1.97 -5.36
C ILE A 98 -6.25 -3.03 -5.79
N VAL A 99 -6.46 -4.09 -4.99
CA VAL A 99 -7.23 -5.27 -5.41
C VAL A 99 -8.67 -4.94 -5.77
N CYS A 100 -9.31 -4.05 -5.00
CA CYS A 100 -10.67 -3.61 -5.23
C CYS A 100 -10.85 -3.03 -6.64
N ASN A 101 -9.89 -2.22 -7.10
CA ASN A 101 -9.96 -1.61 -8.43
C ASN A 101 -9.92 -2.63 -9.56
N TYR A 102 -9.07 -3.66 -9.44
CA TYR A 102 -9.02 -4.73 -10.44
C TYR A 102 -10.38 -5.43 -10.57
N LEU A 103 -11.01 -5.76 -9.44
CA LEU A 103 -12.32 -6.40 -9.45
C LEU A 103 -13.41 -5.47 -9.99
N THR A 104 -13.42 -4.22 -9.57
CA THR A 104 -14.42 -3.24 -10.00
C THR A 104 -14.31 -2.93 -11.50
N SER A 105 -13.06 -2.79 -12.01
CA SER A 105 -12.82 -2.40 -13.40
C SER A 105 -12.95 -3.57 -14.39
N TYR A 106 -12.50 -4.77 -13.99
CA TYR A 106 -12.32 -5.89 -14.93
C TYR A 106 -13.08 -7.17 -14.53
N GLY A 107 -13.66 -7.23 -13.34
CA GLY A 107 -14.43 -8.38 -12.89
C GLY A 107 -15.72 -8.57 -13.69
N SER A 108 -16.13 -9.84 -13.91
CA SER A 108 -17.47 -10.12 -14.39
C SER A 108 -18.51 -9.73 -13.33
N GLU A 109 -19.77 -9.58 -13.72
CA GLU A 109 -20.84 -9.25 -12.77
C GLU A 109 -20.96 -10.29 -11.65
N GLU A 110 -20.74 -11.57 -11.97
CA GLU A 110 -20.73 -12.65 -10.99
C GLU A 110 -19.54 -12.54 -10.03
N GLN A 111 -18.35 -12.15 -10.54
CA GLN A 111 -17.18 -11.94 -9.71
C GLN A 111 -17.37 -10.74 -8.77
N LYS A 112 -17.88 -9.62 -9.29
CA LYS A 112 -18.18 -8.42 -8.51
C LYS A 112 -19.22 -8.71 -7.42
N ALA A 113 -20.34 -9.30 -7.78
CA ALA A 113 -21.43 -9.64 -6.85
C ALA A 113 -20.98 -10.63 -5.76
N LYS A 114 -20.07 -11.56 -6.09
CA LYS A 114 -19.53 -12.54 -5.13
C LYS A 114 -18.56 -11.93 -4.15
N TRP A 115 -17.65 -11.05 -4.60
CA TRP A 115 -16.47 -10.67 -3.84
C TRP A 115 -16.53 -9.27 -3.24
N LEU A 116 -17.02 -8.27 -4.00
CA LEU A 116 -16.99 -6.89 -3.54
C LEU A 116 -17.75 -6.64 -2.23
N PRO A 117 -18.97 -7.14 -2.03
CA PRO A 117 -19.69 -6.94 -0.77
C PRO A 117 -18.93 -7.49 0.44
N ARG A 118 -18.30 -8.65 0.28
CA ARG A 118 -17.53 -9.31 1.34
C ARG A 118 -16.21 -8.60 1.64
N MET A 119 -15.59 -7.99 0.62
CA MET A 119 -14.40 -7.16 0.78
C MET A 119 -14.73 -5.86 1.52
N VAL A 120 -15.82 -5.21 1.16
CA VAL A 120 -16.33 -3.99 1.84
C VAL A 120 -16.63 -4.27 3.31
N ALA A 121 -17.29 -5.40 3.60
CA ALA A 121 -17.59 -5.82 4.97
C ALA A 121 -16.35 -6.28 5.78
N GLY A 122 -15.20 -6.47 5.13
CA GLY A 122 -14.01 -7.03 5.77
C GLY A 122 -14.10 -8.52 6.11
N GLU A 123 -15.04 -9.24 5.51
CA GLU A 123 -15.21 -10.70 5.64
C GLU A 123 -14.22 -11.48 4.79
N VAL A 124 -13.74 -10.87 3.71
CA VAL A 124 -12.73 -11.42 2.79
C VAL A 124 -11.55 -10.48 2.75
N ILE A 125 -10.38 -10.99 3.07
CA ILE A 125 -9.11 -10.30 2.92
C ILE A 125 -8.49 -10.73 1.60
N THR A 126 -7.90 -9.77 0.88
CA THR A 126 -7.35 -10.04 -0.44
C THR A 126 -5.86 -9.75 -0.54
N ALA A 127 -5.22 -10.41 -1.51
CA ALA A 127 -3.85 -10.16 -1.92
C ALA A 127 -3.74 -10.13 -3.45
N ILE A 128 -2.69 -9.49 -3.96
CA ILE A 128 -2.27 -9.60 -5.36
C ILE A 128 -0.88 -10.21 -5.42
N ALA A 129 -0.72 -11.27 -6.22
CA ALA A 129 0.50 -12.04 -6.31
C ALA A 129 1.15 -11.87 -7.70
N MET A 130 2.06 -10.89 -7.81
CA MET A 130 2.80 -10.58 -9.04
C MET A 130 4.21 -11.15 -9.00
N THR A 131 4.97 -10.80 -7.97
CA THR A 131 6.41 -11.05 -7.83
C THR A 131 6.73 -12.53 -7.62
N GLU A 132 7.79 -13.01 -8.26
CA GLU A 132 8.32 -14.35 -8.10
C GLU A 132 9.79 -14.31 -7.62
N PRO A 133 10.37 -15.42 -7.13
CA PRO A 133 11.77 -15.45 -6.72
C PRO A 133 12.76 -14.95 -7.78
N GLY A 134 12.44 -15.12 -9.06
CA GLY A 134 13.25 -14.69 -10.20
C GLY A 134 12.74 -13.43 -10.92
N THR A 135 11.65 -12.79 -10.45
CA THR A 135 10.95 -11.75 -11.21
C THR A 135 10.36 -10.70 -10.29
N GLY A 136 10.87 -9.48 -10.37
CA GLY A 136 10.36 -8.31 -9.65
C GLY A 136 10.05 -7.16 -10.62
N SER A 137 11.03 -6.33 -10.93
CA SER A 137 10.85 -5.20 -11.87
C SER A 137 10.50 -5.65 -13.30
N ASP A 138 11.00 -6.80 -13.73
CA ASP A 138 10.65 -7.39 -15.03
C ASP A 138 9.50 -8.41 -14.88
N LEU A 139 8.27 -7.89 -14.73
CA LEU A 139 7.07 -8.73 -14.59
C LEU A 139 6.79 -9.61 -15.83
N GLN A 140 7.33 -9.28 -17.00
CA GLN A 140 7.12 -10.08 -18.21
C GLN A 140 7.84 -11.43 -18.14
N ALA A 141 8.89 -11.52 -17.32
CA ALA A 141 9.67 -12.74 -17.13
C ALA A 141 9.07 -13.74 -16.13
N MET A 142 7.83 -13.50 -15.64
CA MET A 142 7.15 -14.42 -14.70
C MET A 142 7.04 -15.84 -15.29
N ARG A 143 7.10 -16.84 -14.40
CA ARG A 143 7.13 -18.27 -14.75
C ARG A 143 5.94 -19.06 -14.24
N THR A 144 5.17 -18.53 -13.28
CA THR A 144 3.93 -19.15 -12.83
C THR A 144 2.98 -19.29 -14.01
N THR A 145 2.49 -20.49 -14.27
CA THR A 145 1.61 -20.79 -15.41
C THR A 145 0.22 -21.17 -14.99
N ALA A 146 -0.76 -20.94 -15.85
CA ALA A 146 -2.13 -21.44 -15.74
C ALA A 146 -2.50 -22.12 -17.06
N LYS A 147 -2.42 -23.46 -17.09
CA LYS A 147 -2.74 -24.25 -18.29
C LYS A 147 -4.21 -24.65 -18.28
N LYS A 148 -4.90 -24.53 -19.43
CA LYS A 148 -6.27 -25.00 -19.58
C LYS A 148 -6.35 -26.51 -19.54
N ASP A 149 -7.29 -27.03 -18.75
CA ASP A 149 -7.71 -28.42 -18.69
C ASP A 149 -9.24 -28.49 -18.60
N GLY A 150 -9.88 -28.69 -19.74
CA GLY A 150 -11.32 -28.59 -19.88
C GLY A 150 -11.83 -27.17 -19.55
N ASN A 151 -12.71 -27.08 -18.56
CA ASN A 151 -13.28 -25.81 -18.07
C ASN A 151 -12.55 -25.24 -16.83
N HIS A 152 -11.29 -25.70 -16.61
CA HIS A 152 -10.45 -25.24 -15.52
C HIS A 152 -9.09 -24.73 -16.03
N TYR A 153 -8.46 -23.85 -15.23
CA TYR A 153 -7.03 -23.64 -15.23
C TYR A 153 -6.36 -24.53 -14.19
N VAL A 154 -5.19 -25.06 -14.52
CA VAL A 154 -4.28 -25.73 -13.58
C VAL A 154 -3.09 -24.83 -13.39
N ILE A 155 -2.94 -24.28 -12.18
CA ILE A 155 -1.92 -23.28 -11.85
C ILE A 155 -0.73 -23.97 -11.18
N ASN A 156 0.48 -23.68 -11.69
CA ASN A 156 1.74 -24.15 -11.14
C ASN A 156 2.75 -23.00 -11.05
N GLY A 157 3.42 -22.89 -9.91
CA GLY A 157 4.47 -21.89 -9.69
C GLY A 157 4.58 -21.42 -8.25
N SER A 158 5.30 -20.33 -8.05
CA SER A 158 5.49 -19.74 -6.73
C SER A 158 5.54 -18.22 -6.82
N LYS A 159 5.06 -17.55 -5.77
CA LYS A 159 5.07 -16.11 -5.62
C LYS A 159 5.77 -15.75 -4.31
N THR A 160 6.41 -14.58 -4.29
CA THR A 160 7.13 -14.11 -3.09
C THR A 160 6.88 -12.64 -2.81
N TYR A 161 7.10 -12.22 -1.57
CA TYR A 161 6.86 -10.86 -1.08
C TYR A 161 5.39 -10.42 -1.19
N ILE A 162 4.46 -11.35 -0.94
CA ILE A 162 3.03 -11.09 -1.09
C ILE A 162 2.46 -10.56 0.23
N THR A 163 2.09 -9.29 0.22
CA THR A 163 1.39 -8.62 1.33
C THR A 163 0.02 -9.25 1.54
N ASN A 164 -0.42 -9.38 2.78
CA ASN A 164 -1.62 -10.10 3.21
C ASN A 164 -1.59 -11.61 2.88
N GLY A 165 -0.46 -12.17 2.46
CA GLY A 165 -0.40 -13.55 1.98
C GLY A 165 -0.76 -14.60 3.04
N GLN A 166 -0.54 -14.31 4.34
CA GLN A 166 -1.01 -15.17 5.44
C GLN A 166 -2.50 -14.97 5.72
N ASN A 167 -3.00 -13.75 5.60
CA ASN A 167 -4.37 -13.40 5.91
C ASN A 167 -5.35 -13.58 4.73
N ALA A 168 -4.88 -13.50 3.48
CA ALA A 168 -5.77 -13.46 2.31
C ALA A 168 -6.65 -14.70 2.19
N ASP A 169 -7.92 -14.48 1.91
CA ASP A 169 -8.93 -15.49 1.58
C ASP A 169 -9.10 -15.61 0.04
N LEU A 170 -8.79 -14.53 -0.69
CA LEU A 170 -8.78 -14.46 -2.15
C LEU A 170 -7.49 -13.83 -2.65
N ILE A 171 -6.82 -14.46 -3.60
CA ILE A 171 -5.59 -13.98 -4.19
C ILE A 171 -5.78 -13.72 -5.69
N LEU A 172 -5.47 -12.52 -6.17
CA LEU A 172 -5.32 -12.22 -7.58
C LEU A 172 -3.92 -12.66 -8.02
N VAL A 173 -3.83 -13.76 -8.75
CA VAL A 173 -2.56 -14.36 -9.16
C VAL A 173 -2.25 -14.00 -10.60
N CYS A 174 -1.13 -13.28 -10.82
CA CYS A 174 -0.61 -13.05 -12.15
C CYS A 174 0.09 -14.30 -12.68
N VAL A 175 -0.34 -14.79 -13.84
CA VAL A 175 0.10 -16.07 -14.41
C VAL A 175 0.35 -15.93 -15.91
N LYS A 176 1.11 -16.86 -16.48
CA LYS A 176 1.19 -17.09 -17.93
C LYS A 176 0.12 -18.09 -18.34
N THR A 177 -0.88 -17.65 -19.11
CA THR A 177 -1.83 -18.53 -19.79
C THR A 177 -1.35 -18.93 -21.17
N ASP A 178 -0.46 -18.13 -21.76
CA ASP A 178 0.26 -18.44 -23.00
C ASP A 178 1.76 -18.14 -22.79
N THR A 179 2.60 -19.17 -22.93
CA THR A 179 4.05 -19.07 -22.77
C THR A 179 4.79 -18.82 -24.08
N GLU A 180 4.11 -18.97 -25.24
CA GLU A 180 4.72 -18.91 -26.56
C GLU A 180 4.50 -17.58 -27.26
N VAL A 181 3.44 -16.84 -26.87
CA VAL A 181 3.07 -15.58 -27.53
C VAL A 181 4.13 -14.49 -27.37
N GLN A 182 4.33 -13.74 -28.45
CA GLN A 182 5.23 -12.57 -28.44
C GLN A 182 4.45 -11.27 -28.73
N PRO A 183 4.80 -10.19 -28.08
CA PRO A 183 5.73 -10.06 -26.95
C PRO A 183 5.19 -10.78 -25.71
N ALA A 184 6.10 -11.25 -24.83
CA ALA A 184 5.80 -12.13 -23.69
C ALA A 184 4.73 -11.62 -22.72
N TRP A 185 4.53 -10.30 -22.62
CA TRP A 185 3.49 -9.69 -21.76
C TRP A 185 2.05 -10.03 -22.22
N LYS A 186 1.84 -10.36 -23.52
CA LYS A 186 0.52 -10.74 -24.05
C LYS A 186 0.03 -12.10 -23.53
N GLY A 187 0.93 -12.91 -22.97
CA GLY A 187 0.56 -14.19 -22.35
C GLY A 187 0.19 -14.06 -20.88
N VAL A 188 0.23 -12.86 -20.30
CA VAL A 188 -0.07 -12.64 -18.89
C VAL A 188 -1.56 -12.45 -18.66
N SER A 189 -2.11 -13.23 -17.73
CA SER A 189 -3.49 -13.11 -17.23
C SER A 189 -3.50 -12.94 -15.72
N ILE A 190 -4.62 -12.48 -15.17
CA ILE A 190 -4.87 -12.44 -13.73
C ILE A 190 -5.97 -13.45 -13.43
N VAL A 191 -5.73 -14.35 -12.48
CA VAL A 191 -6.68 -15.39 -12.11
C VAL A 191 -6.99 -15.29 -10.62
N LEU A 192 -8.27 -15.32 -10.27
CA LEU A 192 -8.77 -15.33 -8.90
C LEU A 192 -8.60 -16.74 -8.31
N VAL A 193 -7.85 -16.83 -7.21
CA VAL A 193 -7.62 -18.10 -6.49
C VAL A 193 -8.10 -17.95 -5.06
N GLU A 194 -9.11 -18.74 -4.71
CA GLU A 194 -9.56 -18.87 -3.32
C GLU A 194 -8.48 -19.63 -2.51
N ALA A 195 -8.22 -19.18 -1.30
CA ALA A 195 -7.10 -19.69 -0.50
C ALA A 195 -7.34 -21.07 0.14
N ASP A 196 -8.52 -21.63 -0.03
CA ASP A 196 -8.91 -22.98 0.39
C ASP A 196 -8.80 -24.02 -0.72
N ARG A 197 -8.29 -23.65 -1.91
CA ARG A 197 -8.09 -24.56 -3.04
C ARG A 197 -7.02 -25.60 -2.74
N ASP A 198 -7.31 -26.86 -3.12
CA ASP A 198 -6.30 -27.93 -3.10
C ASP A 198 -5.08 -27.54 -3.93
N GLY A 199 -3.90 -27.83 -3.40
CA GLY A 199 -2.62 -27.49 -4.02
C GLY A 199 -2.12 -26.07 -3.76
N PHE A 200 -2.94 -25.17 -3.19
CA PHE A 200 -2.48 -23.86 -2.71
C PHE A 200 -1.86 -24.00 -1.32
N LYS A 201 -0.66 -23.44 -1.15
CA LYS A 201 0.05 -23.46 0.14
C LYS A 201 0.65 -22.09 0.44
N ARG A 202 0.45 -21.62 1.66
CA ARG A 202 1.20 -20.49 2.22
C ARG A 202 2.56 -20.98 2.68
N GLY A 203 3.61 -20.26 2.28
CA GLY A 203 4.94 -20.43 2.83
C GLY A 203 5.14 -19.63 4.12
N ARG A 204 6.38 -19.24 4.33
CA ARG A 204 6.73 -18.45 5.52
C ARG A 204 6.11 -17.06 5.48
N ASN A 205 5.74 -16.54 6.64
CA ASN A 205 5.73 -15.10 6.85
C ASN A 205 7.19 -14.65 6.90
N LEU A 206 7.58 -13.76 5.97
CA LEU A 206 8.98 -13.41 5.76
C LEU A 206 9.49 -12.46 6.83
N ASP A 207 10.70 -12.72 7.33
CA ASP A 207 11.41 -11.82 8.23
C ASP A 207 11.91 -10.58 7.43
N LYS A 208 11.52 -9.39 7.87
CA LYS A 208 11.75 -8.13 7.18
C LYS A 208 12.56 -7.16 8.03
N ILE A 209 13.18 -6.18 7.39
CA ILE A 209 13.90 -5.09 8.07
C ILE A 209 12.93 -4.22 8.90
N GLY A 210 11.68 -4.08 8.45
CA GLY A 210 10.64 -3.27 9.09
C GLY A 210 9.25 -3.67 8.63
N GLN A 211 8.22 -2.90 9.04
CA GLN A 211 6.81 -3.30 8.93
C GLN A 211 6.62 -4.67 9.60
N ASP A 212 7.11 -4.78 10.83
CA ASP A 212 7.18 -6.04 11.57
C ASP A 212 5.79 -6.65 11.77
N GLU A 213 4.76 -5.82 11.90
CA GLU A 213 3.35 -6.19 12.09
C GLU A 213 2.64 -6.65 10.81
N ALA A 214 3.17 -6.35 9.63
CA ALA A 214 2.54 -6.70 8.37
C ALA A 214 3.00 -8.07 7.88
N ASP A 215 2.07 -8.96 7.56
CA ASP A 215 2.41 -10.23 6.92
C ASP A 215 2.86 -10.02 5.48
N THR A 216 3.91 -10.74 5.12
CA THR A 216 4.45 -10.77 3.76
C THR A 216 4.96 -12.18 3.47
N SER A 217 4.41 -12.85 2.46
CA SER A 217 4.53 -14.30 2.35
C SER A 217 5.10 -14.78 1.04
N GLU A 218 5.60 -16.02 1.09
CA GLU A 218 5.74 -16.89 -0.06
C GLU A 218 4.42 -17.64 -0.27
N LEU A 219 4.01 -17.81 -1.53
CA LEU A 219 2.83 -18.59 -1.92
C LEU A 219 3.23 -19.63 -2.95
N PHE A 220 2.71 -20.85 -2.82
CA PHE A 220 3.02 -21.97 -3.70
C PHE A 220 1.74 -22.52 -4.30
N PHE A 221 1.82 -22.85 -5.58
CA PHE A 221 0.73 -23.41 -6.39
C PHE A 221 1.21 -24.72 -7.02
N GLU A 222 0.63 -25.83 -6.59
CA GLU A 222 0.94 -27.19 -7.04
C GLU A 222 -0.34 -27.81 -7.61
N ASP A 223 -0.52 -27.78 -8.94
CA ASP A 223 -1.70 -28.23 -9.64
C ASP A 223 -3.02 -27.62 -9.12
N VAL A 224 -3.00 -26.35 -8.73
CA VAL A 224 -4.20 -25.65 -8.22
C VAL A 224 -5.22 -25.51 -9.33
N ARG A 225 -6.38 -26.11 -9.13
CA ARG A 225 -7.48 -26.09 -10.12
C ARG A 225 -8.47 -24.99 -9.79
N VAL A 226 -8.70 -24.10 -10.75
CA VAL A 226 -9.73 -23.06 -10.67
C VAL A 226 -10.58 -23.04 -11.94
N PRO A 227 -11.88 -22.71 -11.88
CA PRO A 227 -12.70 -22.56 -13.09
C PRO A 227 -12.12 -21.51 -14.03
N ILE A 228 -12.29 -21.66 -15.34
CA ILE A 228 -11.87 -20.63 -16.31
C ILE A 228 -12.58 -19.28 -16.09
N THR A 229 -13.77 -19.31 -15.48
CA THR A 229 -14.51 -18.11 -15.05
C THR A 229 -13.84 -17.32 -13.93
N ASN A 230 -12.77 -17.85 -13.30
CA ASN A 230 -11.95 -17.13 -12.36
C ASN A 230 -10.88 -16.24 -13.05
N CYS A 231 -10.79 -16.27 -14.39
CA CYS A 231 -9.98 -15.27 -15.10
C CYS A 231 -10.60 -13.89 -14.93
N LEU A 232 -9.80 -12.93 -14.50
CA LEU A 232 -10.23 -11.55 -14.37
C LEU A 232 -10.19 -10.87 -15.75
N GLY A 233 -11.34 -10.42 -16.23
CA GLY A 233 -11.47 -9.85 -17.57
C GLY A 233 -11.11 -10.83 -18.67
N GLU A 234 -10.33 -10.38 -19.65
CA GLU A 234 -9.92 -11.15 -20.81
C GLU A 234 -8.56 -11.85 -20.59
N GLU A 235 -8.46 -13.10 -21.02
CA GLU A 235 -7.22 -13.84 -21.02
C GLU A 235 -6.15 -13.14 -21.89
N GLY A 236 -4.91 -13.06 -21.39
CA GLY A 236 -3.80 -12.36 -22.05
C GLY A 236 -3.80 -10.83 -21.87
N LYS A 237 -4.79 -10.26 -21.18
CA LYS A 237 -4.87 -8.82 -20.91
C LYS A 237 -4.34 -8.41 -19.54
N GLY A 238 -3.95 -9.36 -18.69
CA GLY A 238 -3.53 -9.09 -17.32
C GLY A 238 -2.43 -8.04 -17.21
N PHE A 239 -1.42 -8.07 -18.08
CA PHE A 239 -0.36 -7.06 -18.05
C PHE A 239 -0.87 -5.64 -18.37
N ILE A 240 -1.84 -5.51 -19.26
CA ILE A 240 -2.46 -4.22 -19.57
C ILE A 240 -3.22 -3.70 -18.35
N TYR A 241 -3.99 -4.56 -17.68
CA TYR A 241 -4.71 -4.20 -16.46
C TYR A 241 -3.76 -3.74 -15.36
N LEU A 242 -2.63 -4.46 -15.15
CA LEU A 242 -1.60 -4.02 -14.21
C LEU A 242 -1.11 -2.60 -14.53
N MET A 243 -0.78 -2.33 -15.79
CA MET A 243 -0.27 -1.01 -16.19
C MET A 243 -1.31 0.12 -16.02
N SER A 244 -2.59 -0.19 -16.18
CA SER A 244 -3.68 0.79 -16.08
C SER A 244 -3.96 1.22 -14.64
N GLU A 245 -3.82 0.31 -13.65
CA GLU A 245 -4.12 0.60 -12.24
C GLU A 245 -2.91 1.18 -11.47
N LEU A 246 -1.68 0.99 -11.96
CA LEU A 246 -0.45 1.46 -11.31
C LEU A 246 -0.42 2.96 -10.93
N PRO A 247 -1.02 3.90 -11.68
CA PRO A 247 -1.01 5.31 -11.27
C PRO A 247 -1.66 5.54 -9.89
N GLN A 248 -2.81 4.90 -9.62
CA GLN A 248 -3.48 4.98 -8.31
C GLN A 248 -2.67 4.29 -7.22
N GLU A 249 -2.16 3.07 -7.48
CA GLU A 249 -1.33 2.33 -6.54
C GLU A 249 -0.11 3.16 -6.08
N ARG A 250 0.54 3.86 -7.02
CA ARG A 250 1.68 4.74 -6.74
C ARG A 250 1.28 5.99 -5.97
N LEU A 251 0.11 6.54 -6.25
CA LEU A 251 -0.42 7.70 -5.52
C LEU A 251 -0.71 7.32 -4.05
N SER A 252 -1.33 6.17 -3.78
CA SER A 252 -1.55 5.65 -2.42
C SER A 252 -0.22 5.52 -1.64
N ILE A 253 0.82 4.98 -2.29
CA ILE A 253 2.18 4.91 -1.69
C ILE A 253 2.71 6.32 -1.36
N ALA A 254 2.53 7.28 -2.26
CA ALA A 254 3.01 8.66 -2.06
C ALA A 254 2.29 9.34 -0.90
N VAL A 255 0.97 9.12 -0.75
CA VAL A 255 0.14 9.62 0.35
C VAL A 255 0.65 9.10 1.69
N SER A 256 0.78 7.77 1.82
CA SER A 256 1.29 7.13 3.03
C SER A 256 2.72 7.56 3.37
N ALA A 257 3.59 7.70 2.36
CA ALA A 257 4.97 8.16 2.55
C ALA A 257 5.04 9.58 3.11
N GLN A 258 4.24 10.51 2.57
CA GLN A 258 4.19 11.90 3.03
C GLN A 258 3.66 11.99 4.46
N ALA A 259 2.58 11.27 4.77
CA ALA A 259 1.95 11.29 6.09
C ALA A 259 2.88 10.72 7.18
N SER A 260 3.56 9.61 6.91
CA SER A 260 4.53 9.03 7.84
C SER A 260 5.77 9.93 8.03
N ALA A 261 6.24 10.59 6.96
CA ALA A 261 7.32 11.57 7.05
C ALA A 261 6.92 12.77 7.93
N GLN A 262 5.70 13.29 7.75
CA GLN A 262 5.16 14.36 8.59
C GLN A 262 5.12 13.94 10.06
N ARG A 263 4.67 12.71 10.35
CA ARG A 263 4.62 12.20 11.73
C ARG A 263 6.01 12.10 12.36
N ALA A 264 6.98 11.56 11.65
CA ALA A 264 8.35 11.46 12.13
C ALA A 264 8.95 12.86 12.42
N PHE A 265 8.65 13.82 11.56
CA PHE A 265 9.05 15.22 11.78
C PHE A 265 8.41 15.81 13.04
N ASP A 266 7.10 15.66 13.23
CA ASP A 266 6.37 16.22 14.38
C ASP A 266 6.87 15.61 15.70
N ASP A 267 7.03 14.29 15.77
CA ASP A 267 7.63 13.59 16.92
C ASP A 267 9.05 14.10 17.22
N THR A 268 9.83 14.35 16.18
CA THR A 268 11.22 14.84 16.33
C THR A 268 11.27 16.27 16.83
N VAL A 269 10.35 17.12 16.39
CA VAL A 269 10.23 18.51 16.91
C VAL A 269 9.90 18.47 18.41
N GLU A 270 8.98 17.60 18.84
CA GLU A 270 8.64 17.42 20.25
C GLU A 270 9.84 16.90 21.04
N PHE A 271 10.46 15.81 20.59
CA PHE A 271 11.66 15.26 21.21
C PHE A 271 12.76 16.30 21.37
N THR A 272 13.06 17.09 20.33
CA THR A 272 14.13 18.09 20.37
C THR A 272 13.84 19.28 21.27
N ARG A 273 12.57 19.58 21.57
CA ARG A 273 12.16 20.57 22.57
C ARG A 273 12.40 20.11 24.00
N GLU A 274 12.18 18.83 24.26
CA GLU A 274 12.30 18.26 25.60
C GLU A 274 13.71 17.85 25.95
N ARG A 275 14.42 17.24 25.00
CA ARG A 275 15.78 16.73 25.19
C ARG A 275 16.78 17.86 25.35
N LYS A 276 17.52 17.87 26.46
CA LYS A 276 18.55 18.88 26.74
C LYS A 276 19.95 18.30 26.55
N ALA A 277 20.84 19.15 26.03
CA ALA A 277 22.27 18.93 25.97
C ALA A 277 23.00 20.28 26.17
N PHE A 278 24.12 20.26 26.85
CA PHE A 278 24.89 21.49 27.15
C PHE A 278 24.02 22.60 27.82
N GLY A 279 23.10 22.20 28.70
CA GLY A 279 22.28 23.13 29.49
C GLY A 279 21.03 23.70 28.79
N LYS A 280 20.72 23.34 27.55
CA LYS A 280 19.57 23.84 26.80
C LYS A 280 18.92 22.77 25.93
N PRO A 281 17.63 22.94 25.48
CA PRO A 281 17.00 22.06 24.50
C PRO A 281 17.86 21.90 23.25
N ILE A 282 17.88 20.69 22.67
CA ILE A 282 18.65 20.49 21.43
C ILE A 282 18.05 21.26 20.25
N LEU A 283 16.78 21.62 20.29
CA LEU A 283 16.13 22.52 19.33
C LEU A 283 16.79 23.92 19.29
N ASP A 284 17.39 24.39 20.40
CA ASP A 284 18.02 25.71 20.49
C ASP A 284 19.39 25.78 19.81
N PHE A 285 19.93 24.66 19.34
CA PHE A 285 21.13 24.67 18.53
C PHE A 285 20.80 25.06 17.08
N GLN A 286 21.62 25.93 16.48
CA GLN A 286 21.41 26.48 15.15
C GLN A 286 21.29 25.35 14.10
N ASN A 287 22.17 24.34 14.14
CA ASN A 287 22.17 23.24 13.21
C ASN A 287 20.86 22.45 13.27
N THR A 288 20.32 22.17 14.48
CA THR A 288 19.04 21.46 14.65
C THR A 288 17.89 22.25 14.01
N ARG A 289 17.85 23.58 14.28
CA ARG A 289 16.83 24.44 13.66
C ARG A 289 16.93 24.48 12.14
N PHE A 290 18.11 24.50 11.58
CA PHE A 290 18.31 24.53 10.12
C PHE A 290 17.87 23.22 9.48
N VAL A 291 18.23 22.07 10.07
CA VAL A 291 17.77 20.76 9.59
C VAL A 291 16.24 20.68 9.62
N LEU A 292 15.61 21.03 10.74
CA LEU A 292 14.15 20.97 10.87
C LEU A 292 13.44 21.98 9.96
N ALA A 293 14.00 23.17 9.77
CA ALA A 293 13.45 24.17 8.85
C ALA A 293 13.46 23.69 7.38
N ASP A 294 14.58 23.08 6.94
CA ASP A 294 14.69 22.49 5.60
C ASP A 294 13.65 21.36 5.39
N LEU A 295 13.54 20.44 6.36
CA LEU A 295 12.56 19.36 6.32
C LEU A 295 11.14 19.89 6.29
N LYS A 296 10.81 20.89 7.12
CA LYS A 296 9.48 21.50 7.14
C LYS A 296 9.10 22.11 5.80
N ALA A 297 10.02 22.85 5.17
CA ALA A 297 9.80 23.44 3.85
C ALA A 297 9.50 22.37 2.80
N LYS A 298 10.28 21.27 2.78
CA LYS A 298 10.07 20.15 1.87
C LYS A 298 8.75 19.45 2.11
N LEU A 299 8.36 19.22 3.38
CA LEU A 299 7.05 18.62 3.73
C LEU A 299 5.88 19.49 3.25
N GLN A 300 5.98 20.82 3.35
CA GLN A 300 4.96 21.72 2.84
C GLN A 300 4.81 21.64 1.31
N VAL A 301 5.94 21.61 0.59
CA VAL A 301 5.93 21.39 -0.88
C VAL A 301 5.31 20.04 -1.22
N GLY A 302 5.64 19.00 -0.43
CA GLY A 302 5.07 17.66 -0.61
C GLY A 302 3.54 17.63 -0.48
N TRP A 303 2.99 18.26 0.53
CA TRP A 303 1.54 18.33 0.69
C TRP A 303 0.86 19.05 -0.48
N ALA A 304 1.42 20.16 -0.96
CA ALA A 304 0.89 20.87 -2.10
C ALA A 304 0.92 20.02 -3.39
N HIS A 305 2.00 19.26 -3.60
CA HIS A 305 2.11 18.33 -4.73
C HIS A 305 1.09 17.18 -4.63
N LEU A 306 0.86 16.63 -3.44
CA LEU A 306 -0.15 15.58 -3.24
C LEU A 306 -1.57 16.10 -3.51
N ASP A 307 -1.91 17.30 -3.03
CA ASP A 307 -3.23 17.89 -3.30
C ASP A 307 -3.46 18.07 -4.82
N TRP A 308 -2.43 18.51 -5.54
CA TRP A 308 -2.47 18.59 -6.99
C TRP A 308 -2.66 17.20 -7.64
N ALA A 309 -1.90 16.19 -7.20
CA ALA A 309 -1.99 14.84 -7.76
C ALA A 309 -3.34 14.18 -7.46
N LEU A 310 -3.87 14.33 -6.24
CA LEU A 310 -5.20 13.86 -5.86
C LEU A 310 -6.29 14.54 -6.70
N ALA A 311 -6.24 15.87 -6.86
CA ALA A 311 -7.21 16.59 -7.68
C ALA A 311 -7.23 16.14 -9.15
N ARG A 312 -6.06 15.78 -9.70
CA ARG A 312 -5.97 15.20 -11.05
C ARG A 312 -6.50 13.76 -11.09
N HIS A 313 -6.19 12.96 -10.08
CA HIS A 313 -6.68 11.59 -10.00
C HIS A 313 -8.21 11.53 -9.90
N LEU A 314 -8.82 12.37 -9.07
CA LEU A 314 -10.28 12.48 -8.94
C LEU A 314 -10.97 12.87 -10.26
N LYS A 315 -10.28 13.59 -11.13
CA LYS A 315 -10.75 13.94 -12.50
C LYS A 315 -10.38 12.87 -13.54
N ARG A 316 -9.71 11.78 -13.15
CA ARG A 316 -9.16 10.76 -14.07
C ARG A 316 -8.15 11.32 -15.07
N GLU A 317 -7.41 12.34 -14.67
CA GLU A 317 -6.39 13.03 -15.49
C GLU A 317 -4.95 12.71 -15.07
N LEU A 318 -4.75 12.00 -13.94
CA LEU A 318 -3.41 11.65 -13.47
C LEU A 318 -2.75 10.66 -14.44
N THR A 319 -1.65 11.08 -15.06
CA THR A 319 -0.93 10.22 -16.01
C THR A 319 -0.03 9.20 -15.27
N PRO A 320 0.37 8.10 -15.94
CA PRO A 320 1.31 7.14 -15.37
C PRO A 320 2.63 7.76 -14.94
N GLU A 321 3.12 8.76 -15.66
CA GLU A 321 4.35 9.49 -15.36
C GLU A 321 4.19 10.39 -14.14
N GLU A 322 3.05 11.06 -13.99
CA GLU A 322 2.73 11.89 -12.83
C GLU A 322 2.58 11.03 -11.57
N GLY A 323 1.92 9.87 -11.65
CA GLY A 323 1.86 8.89 -10.56
C GLY A 323 3.25 8.35 -10.18
N ALA A 324 4.09 8.09 -11.18
CA ALA A 324 5.48 7.67 -10.95
C ALA A 324 6.30 8.79 -10.29
N ALA A 325 6.13 10.05 -10.70
CA ALA A 325 6.80 11.19 -10.10
C ALA A 325 6.37 11.42 -8.64
N ALA A 326 5.08 11.26 -8.36
CA ALA A 326 4.57 11.35 -7.00
C ALA A 326 5.22 10.28 -6.10
N LYS A 327 5.18 9.02 -6.52
CA LYS A 327 5.81 7.91 -5.77
C LYS A 327 7.31 8.13 -5.57
N LEU A 328 8.04 8.47 -6.61
CA LEU A 328 9.48 8.72 -6.56
C LEU A 328 9.81 9.81 -5.55
N TRP A 329 9.21 10.98 -5.69
CA TRP A 329 9.56 12.15 -4.90
C TRP A 329 9.18 11.97 -3.43
N HIS A 330 7.97 11.49 -3.12
CA HIS A 330 7.49 11.34 -1.75
C HIS A 330 8.21 10.25 -0.98
N THR A 331 8.58 9.14 -1.62
CA THR A 331 9.34 8.08 -0.95
C THR A 331 10.82 8.46 -0.74
N ASP A 332 11.41 9.27 -1.61
CA ASP A 332 12.74 9.82 -1.39
C ASP A 332 12.73 10.88 -0.27
N LEU A 333 11.71 11.75 -0.24
CA LEU A 333 11.51 12.70 0.86
C LEU A 333 11.29 11.97 2.20
N GLN A 334 10.43 10.96 2.22
CA GLN A 334 10.20 10.15 3.42
C GLN A 334 11.51 9.61 3.97
N TRP A 335 12.34 9.03 3.11
CA TRP A 335 13.65 8.52 3.52
C TRP A 335 14.56 9.60 4.08
N GLU A 336 14.65 10.76 3.42
CA GLU A 336 15.44 11.89 3.92
C GLU A 336 14.96 12.37 5.30
N VAL A 337 13.64 12.50 5.47
CA VAL A 337 13.05 12.93 6.75
C VAL A 337 13.35 11.91 7.85
N MET A 338 13.11 10.62 7.59
CA MET A 338 13.37 9.56 8.57
C MET A 338 14.82 9.54 9.02
N ASP A 339 15.77 9.64 8.09
CA ASP A 339 17.19 9.56 8.39
C ASP A 339 17.68 10.78 9.20
N LYS A 340 17.31 11.99 8.80
CA LYS A 340 17.65 13.21 9.54
C LYS A 340 16.98 13.27 10.91
N CYS A 341 15.72 12.84 11.02
CA CYS A 341 15.01 12.78 12.28
C CYS A 341 15.64 11.75 13.24
N LEU A 342 15.97 10.57 12.75
CA LEU A 342 16.69 9.55 13.55
C LEU A 342 18.00 10.09 14.07
N GLN A 343 18.79 10.78 13.25
CA GLN A 343 20.06 11.39 13.65
C GLN A 343 19.87 12.42 14.79
N LEU A 344 18.79 13.20 14.78
CA LEU A 344 18.49 14.19 15.83
C LEU A 344 18.09 13.53 17.17
N HIS A 345 17.67 12.27 17.16
CA HIS A 345 17.41 11.51 18.38
C HIS A 345 18.70 10.95 19.03
N GLY A 346 19.83 10.97 18.33
CA GLY A 346 21.09 10.43 18.82
C GLY A 346 20.97 8.93 19.16
N GLY A 347 21.51 8.49 20.30
CA GLY A 347 21.43 7.09 20.72
C GLY A 347 20.01 6.56 20.87
N ALA A 348 19.05 7.39 21.27
CA ALA A 348 17.62 7.02 21.34
C ALA A 348 17.07 6.64 19.94
N GLY A 349 17.53 7.28 18.87
CA GLY A 349 17.11 6.95 17.50
C GLY A 349 17.55 5.55 17.03
N TYR A 350 18.52 4.93 17.72
CA TYR A 350 18.99 3.58 17.38
C TYR A 350 18.28 2.47 18.18
N MET A 351 17.34 2.84 19.07
CA MET A 351 16.63 1.91 19.93
C MET A 351 15.21 1.69 19.43
N ASN A 352 14.79 0.42 19.27
CA ASN A 352 13.45 0.06 18.78
C ASN A 352 12.30 0.52 19.70
N GLU A 353 12.59 0.88 20.94
CA GLU A 353 11.63 1.49 21.87
C GLU A 353 11.11 2.84 21.36
N TYR A 354 11.94 3.56 20.59
CA TYR A 354 11.55 4.85 20.02
C TYR A 354 10.86 4.69 18.65
N PRO A 355 9.74 5.38 18.45
CA PRO A 355 8.98 5.27 17.19
C PRO A 355 9.79 5.57 15.94
N ILE A 356 10.75 6.50 16.04
CA ILE A 356 11.59 6.89 14.90
C ILE A 356 12.44 5.73 14.36
N ALA A 357 12.95 4.86 15.22
CA ALA A 357 13.74 3.70 14.81
C ALA A 357 12.89 2.73 13.97
N ARG A 358 11.66 2.43 14.44
CA ARG A 358 10.72 1.58 13.71
C ARG A 358 10.27 2.23 12.40
N ALA A 359 9.94 3.53 12.44
CA ALA A 359 9.54 4.29 11.24
C ALA A 359 10.66 4.31 10.19
N TRP A 360 11.91 4.51 10.59
CA TRP A 360 13.08 4.48 9.70
C TRP A 360 13.23 3.11 9.00
N ARG A 361 13.13 2.00 9.75
CA ARG A 361 13.19 0.65 9.18
C ARG A 361 12.03 0.41 8.20
N SER A 362 10.82 0.79 8.58
CA SER A 362 9.60 0.58 7.79
C SER A 362 9.57 1.44 6.51
N ALA A 363 10.12 2.65 6.55
CA ALA A 363 10.17 3.53 5.39
C ALA A 363 11.05 2.98 4.25
N ARG A 364 12.04 2.11 4.54
CA ARG A 364 13.02 1.69 3.53
C ARG A 364 12.38 0.97 2.34
N VAL A 365 11.33 0.22 2.55
CA VAL A 365 10.68 -0.60 1.50
C VAL A 365 9.87 0.25 0.51
N THR A 366 9.41 1.45 0.88
CA THR A 366 8.57 2.30 0.00
C THR A 366 9.26 2.70 -1.30
N ARG A 367 10.59 2.74 -1.30
CA ARG A 367 11.42 2.98 -2.51
C ARG A 367 11.60 1.73 -3.38
N ILE A 368 11.09 0.56 -2.95
CA ILE A 368 11.28 -0.75 -3.60
C ILE A 368 9.96 -1.27 -4.16
N PHE A 369 8.92 -1.39 -3.33
CA PHE A 369 7.62 -1.93 -3.75
C PHE A 369 6.85 -0.95 -4.65
N GLY A 370 5.79 -1.44 -5.32
CA GLY A 370 5.02 -0.63 -6.30
C GLY A 370 5.85 -0.20 -7.52
N GLY A 371 6.97 -0.91 -7.78
CA GLY A 371 8.03 -0.56 -8.71
C GLY A 371 9.12 0.27 -8.03
N THR A 372 10.40 -0.12 -8.22
CA THR A 372 11.51 0.60 -7.60
C THR A 372 11.59 2.06 -8.08
N ASN A 373 12.26 2.92 -7.30
CA ASN A 373 12.43 4.32 -7.70
C ASN A 373 13.23 4.46 -9.01
N GLU A 374 14.07 3.48 -9.36
CA GLU A 374 14.73 3.39 -10.67
C GLU A 374 13.72 3.14 -11.80
N ILE A 375 12.72 2.28 -11.59
CA ILE A 375 11.62 2.07 -12.54
C ILE A 375 10.78 3.35 -12.67
N MET A 376 10.55 4.10 -11.59
CA MET A 376 9.85 5.39 -11.66
C MET A 376 10.61 6.38 -12.55
N LYS A 377 11.94 6.49 -12.36
CA LYS A 377 12.81 7.33 -13.20
C LYS A 377 12.78 6.91 -14.67
N GLU A 378 12.79 5.61 -14.94
CA GLU A 378 12.70 5.07 -16.31
C GLU A 378 11.37 5.44 -16.98
N LEU A 379 10.25 5.32 -16.25
CA LEU A 379 8.92 5.68 -16.78
C LEU A 379 8.82 7.17 -17.12
N ILE A 380 9.33 8.03 -16.25
CA ILE A 380 9.38 9.48 -16.49
C ILE A 380 10.32 9.78 -17.65
N GLY A 381 11.53 9.20 -17.64
CA GLY A 381 12.57 9.47 -18.63
C GLY A 381 12.21 9.07 -20.06
N ARG A 382 11.40 8.02 -20.25
CA ARG A 382 10.92 7.60 -21.58
C ARG A 382 10.01 8.64 -22.27
N LYS A 383 9.51 9.62 -21.54
CA LYS A 383 8.60 10.65 -22.05
C LYS A 383 9.28 12.00 -22.27
N LEU A 384 10.55 12.11 -21.90
CA LEU A 384 11.36 13.29 -22.18
C LEU A 384 11.85 13.30 -23.63
#